data_c44e1f44c6d91d0028eedc4144eb679b
#
_entry.id   c44e1f44c6d91d0028eedc4144eb679b
#
_cell.length_a   1.000
_cell.length_b   1.000
_cell.length_c   1.000
_cell.angle_alpha   90.00
_cell.angle_beta   90.00
_cell.angle_gamma   90.00
#
_symmetry.space_group_name_H-M   'P 1'
#
loop_
_entity.id
_entity.type
_entity.pdbx_description
1 polymer ?
#
loop_
_entity_poly.entity_id
_entity_poly.type
_entity_poly.pdbx_seq_one_letter_code
_entity_poly.pdbx_strand_id
1 'polypeptide(L)'
;MRAILHCDLNNFFASVEMLSKPELRQVPMAVSGDPNKRHGIILAKNYKAKAYGIYTPETVYSALKKCPNLVLVKPHYDEYVKYSKLVNEVYKKYTDRVEKFSIDESFLDVTESINIFGTPYEIAYKIKEEIKQKYGLTISVGVSFCKVLAKLGSDMKKPDAITVLDEETYREKTDNLPVSMMIFVGKNTTQKLEKMGIKTIGDLRASNKYRLVKHLGKQGELIHNWANGIDNDPVKYYYEKYERKSISKGITFEADKDNYIELEKEFLKLTSDVSYSLRKEKFKGDVVSIVLKTADFVSISRQKKTEYTNAYDDISKEVLELFNDNFKTGMQIRYICVGVSGLKKSDAEEQIDLFSLVEDNKQKEVKKERKEKVTEAMDKLKAKFGDKIDYASSIDVTSKNIKEDKE
;
A
#
# COMPACT_ATOMS: atom_id res chain seq x y z
N MET A 1 -16.56 -10.72 26.55
CA MET A 1 -16.26 -11.25 25.19
C MET A 1 -15.83 -10.08 24.32
N ARG A 2 -14.75 -10.22 23.54
CA ARG A 2 -14.31 -9.17 22.59
C ARG A 2 -15.35 -8.99 21.48
N ALA A 3 -15.54 -7.77 21.03
CA ALA A 3 -16.44 -7.42 19.94
C ALA A 3 -15.66 -6.60 18.91
N ILE A 4 -15.22 -7.26 17.85
CA ILE A 4 -14.39 -6.69 16.77
C ILE A 4 -15.24 -6.55 15.52
N LEU A 5 -15.24 -5.34 14.95
CA LEU A 5 -15.81 -5.08 13.63
C LEU A 5 -14.67 -4.97 12.62
N HIS A 6 -14.88 -5.50 11.42
CA HIS A 6 -14.10 -5.15 10.23
C HIS A 6 -15.02 -4.46 9.23
N CYS A 7 -14.72 -3.22 8.92
CA CYS A 7 -15.48 -2.39 8.00
C CYS A 7 -14.72 -2.25 6.68
N ASP A 8 -15.40 -2.53 5.56
CA ASP A 8 -14.82 -2.56 4.20
C ASP A 8 -15.73 -1.77 3.24
N LEU A 9 -15.20 -0.69 2.66
CA LEU A 9 -15.91 0.16 1.71
C LEU A 9 -16.11 -0.57 0.37
N ASN A 10 -17.36 -0.74 -0.03
CA ASN A 10 -17.71 -1.51 -1.23
C ASN A 10 -17.24 -0.81 -2.52
N ASN A 11 -16.40 -1.50 -3.32
CA ASN A 11 -15.86 -0.99 -4.58
C ASN A 11 -15.30 0.44 -4.47
N PHE A 12 -14.57 0.73 -3.42
CA PHE A 12 -14.32 2.06 -2.89
C PHE A 12 -14.00 3.12 -3.95
N PHE A 13 -12.94 2.95 -4.75
CA PHE A 13 -12.57 3.95 -5.77
C PHE A 13 -13.68 4.14 -6.81
N ALA A 14 -14.27 3.04 -7.27
CA ALA A 14 -15.38 3.12 -8.22
C ALA A 14 -16.60 3.81 -7.60
N SER A 15 -16.89 3.55 -6.32
CA SER A 15 -17.99 4.20 -5.60
C SER A 15 -17.76 5.70 -5.46
N VAL A 16 -16.54 6.15 -5.14
CA VAL A 16 -16.22 7.59 -5.07
C VAL A 16 -16.37 8.26 -6.44
N GLU A 17 -15.92 7.64 -7.53
CA GLU A 17 -16.12 8.18 -8.88
C GLU A 17 -17.62 8.30 -9.22
N MET A 18 -18.43 7.34 -8.82
CA MET A 18 -19.89 7.36 -9.03
C MET A 18 -20.63 8.39 -8.17
N LEU A 19 -20.00 9.00 -7.15
CA LEU A 19 -20.58 10.14 -6.42
C LEU A 19 -20.53 11.42 -7.27
N SER A 20 -19.39 11.65 -7.93
CA SER A 20 -19.22 12.84 -8.79
C SER A 20 -19.88 12.69 -10.16
N LYS A 21 -20.05 11.44 -10.65
CA LYS A 21 -20.62 11.09 -11.96
C LYS A 21 -21.67 9.99 -11.79
N PRO A 22 -22.91 10.33 -11.37
CA PRO A 22 -23.97 9.35 -11.08
C PRO A 22 -24.35 8.46 -12.25
N GLU A 23 -24.17 8.93 -13.49
CA GLU A 23 -24.42 8.18 -14.72
C GLU A 23 -23.57 6.90 -14.83
N LEU A 24 -22.38 6.88 -14.21
CA LEU A 24 -21.51 5.71 -14.15
C LEU A 24 -22.12 4.52 -13.38
N ARG A 25 -23.15 4.78 -12.57
CA ARG A 25 -23.90 3.70 -11.90
C ARG A 25 -24.70 2.85 -12.88
N GLN A 26 -25.02 3.38 -14.03
CA GLN A 26 -25.86 2.71 -15.04
C GLN A 26 -25.09 1.86 -16.03
N VAL A 27 -23.76 2.01 -16.12
CA VAL A 27 -22.91 1.32 -17.09
C VAL A 27 -21.83 0.49 -16.38
N PRO A 28 -21.26 -0.55 -17.00
CA PRO A 28 -20.05 -1.18 -16.52
C PRO A 28 -18.90 -0.17 -16.52
N MET A 29 -18.29 0.09 -15.36
CA MET A 29 -17.19 1.03 -15.23
C MET A 29 -16.07 0.47 -14.35
N ALA A 30 -14.86 0.90 -14.64
CA ALA A 30 -13.68 0.59 -13.85
C ALA A 30 -12.75 1.80 -13.73
N VAL A 31 -12.12 1.92 -12.58
CA VAL A 31 -11.00 2.85 -12.36
C VAL A 31 -9.72 2.15 -12.79
N SER A 32 -8.96 2.79 -13.66
CA SER A 32 -7.73 2.20 -14.21
C SER A 32 -6.66 3.25 -14.48
N GLY A 33 -5.40 2.82 -14.58
CA GLY A 33 -4.36 3.61 -15.22
C GLY A 33 -4.66 3.84 -16.70
N ASP A 34 -3.84 4.67 -17.36
CA ASP A 34 -4.01 5.02 -18.77
C ASP A 34 -3.93 3.75 -19.64
N PRO A 35 -4.99 3.45 -20.42
CA PRO A 35 -5.03 2.26 -21.30
C PRO A 35 -3.99 2.30 -22.42
N ASN A 36 -3.54 3.49 -22.84
CA ASN A 36 -2.54 3.66 -23.88
C ASN A 36 -1.11 3.49 -23.35
N LYS A 37 -0.96 3.41 -22.05
CA LYS A 37 0.30 3.19 -21.38
C LYS A 37 0.36 1.76 -20.85
N ARG A 38 1.58 1.21 -20.72
CA ARG A 38 1.84 -0.15 -20.21
C ARG A 38 1.22 -0.42 -18.83
N HIS A 39 0.77 0.60 -18.12
CA HIS A 39 0.26 0.57 -16.75
C HIS A 39 -1.26 0.42 -16.64
N GLY A 40 -1.96 0.19 -17.73
CA GLY A 40 -3.40 0.02 -17.72
C GLY A 40 -3.84 -1.25 -16.98
N ILE A 41 -3.90 -1.19 -15.65
CA ILE A 41 -4.51 -2.22 -14.80
C ILE A 41 -5.79 -1.69 -14.16
N ILE A 42 -6.74 -2.60 -13.92
CA ILE A 42 -7.97 -2.31 -13.19
C ILE A 42 -7.65 -2.19 -11.70
N LEU A 43 -7.91 -1.01 -11.14
CA LEU A 43 -7.71 -0.70 -9.72
C LEU A 43 -8.98 -0.96 -8.90
N ALA A 44 -10.14 -0.62 -9.45
CA ALA A 44 -11.44 -0.89 -8.87
C ALA A 44 -12.49 -0.97 -9.99
N LYS A 45 -13.62 -1.55 -9.71
CA LYS A 45 -14.73 -1.69 -10.66
C LYS A 45 -16.08 -1.68 -9.95
N ASN A 46 -17.13 -1.24 -10.62
CA ASN A 46 -18.48 -1.35 -10.08
C ASN A 46 -19.05 -2.79 -10.23
N TYR A 47 -20.19 -3.05 -9.60
CA TYR A 47 -20.81 -4.38 -9.62
C TYR A 47 -21.27 -4.78 -11.04
N LYS A 48 -21.64 -3.82 -11.90
CA LYS A 48 -21.97 -4.10 -13.30
C LYS A 48 -20.77 -4.64 -14.06
N ALA A 49 -19.59 -4.03 -13.91
CA ALA A 49 -18.36 -4.54 -14.51
C ALA A 49 -17.93 -5.90 -13.88
N LYS A 50 -18.14 -6.08 -12.57
CA LYS A 50 -17.88 -7.36 -11.89
C LYS A 50 -18.71 -8.51 -12.48
N ALA A 51 -19.95 -8.26 -12.90
CA ALA A 51 -20.83 -9.27 -13.52
C ALA A 51 -20.27 -9.82 -14.85
N TYR A 52 -19.40 -9.06 -15.56
CA TYR A 52 -18.68 -9.54 -16.75
C TYR A 52 -17.43 -10.36 -16.41
N GLY A 53 -17.20 -10.71 -15.14
CA GLY A 53 -16.03 -11.46 -14.71
C GLY A 53 -14.74 -10.64 -14.68
N ILE A 54 -14.84 -9.29 -14.67
CA ILE A 54 -13.69 -8.41 -14.47
C ILE A 54 -13.24 -8.51 -13.03
N TYR A 55 -11.94 -8.68 -12.80
CA TYR A 55 -11.34 -8.78 -11.46
C TYR A 55 -10.26 -7.73 -11.23
N THR A 56 -9.80 -7.57 -10.02
CA THR A 56 -8.74 -6.66 -9.60
C THR A 56 -7.65 -7.48 -8.89
N PRO A 57 -6.37 -7.36 -9.32
CA PRO A 57 -5.90 -6.61 -10.49
C PRO A 57 -5.90 -7.44 -11.79
N GLU A 58 -6.38 -6.87 -12.89
CA GLU A 58 -6.17 -7.41 -14.23
C GLU A 58 -5.84 -6.28 -15.22
N THR A 59 -5.30 -6.63 -16.40
CA THR A 59 -4.98 -5.61 -17.42
C THR A 59 -6.25 -5.03 -18.04
N VAL A 60 -6.20 -3.74 -18.41
CA VAL A 60 -7.31 -3.09 -19.15
C VAL A 60 -7.63 -3.87 -20.42
N TYR A 61 -6.62 -4.38 -21.13
CA TYR A 61 -6.81 -5.19 -22.32
C TYR A 61 -7.64 -6.46 -22.04
N SER A 62 -7.35 -7.17 -20.95
CA SER A 62 -8.15 -8.35 -20.56
C SER A 62 -9.58 -7.96 -20.18
N ALA A 63 -9.76 -6.86 -19.45
CA ALA A 63 -11.06 -6.37 -19.04
C ALA A 63 -11.93 -5.96 -20.26
N LEU A 64 -11.36 -5.26 -21.24
CA LEU A 64 -12.05 -4.85 -22.46
C LEU A 64 -12.44 -6.04 -23.34
N LYS A 65 -11.67 -7.14 -23.36
CA LYS A 65 -12.08 -8.39 -24.02
C LYS A 65 -13.34 -8.99 -23.42
N LYS A 66 -13.52 -8.87 -22.09
CA LYS A 66 -14.71 -9.38 -21.38
C LYS A 66 -15.91 -8.43 -21.50
N CYS A 67 -15.64 -7.12 -21.56
CA CYS A 67 -16.65 -6.07 -21.63
C CYS A 67 -16.17 -4.96 -22.57
N PRO A 68 -16.47 -5.05 -23.90
CA PRO A 68 -16.00 -4.07 -24.89
C PRO A 68 -16.50 -2.63 -24.64
N ASN A 69 -17.65 -2.48 -23.98
CA ASN A 69 -18.26 -1.21 -23.62
C ASN A 69 -17.93 -0.75 -22.19
N LEU A 70 -16.86 -1.28 -21.58
CA LEU A 70 -16.39 -0.88 -20.27
C LEU A 70 -15.93 0.58 -20.27
N VAL A 71 -16.55 1.40 -19.40
CA VAL A 71 -16.14 2.79 -19.21
C VAL A 71 -14.93 2.84 -18.28
N LEU A 72 -13.81 3.38 -18.77
CA LEU A 72 -12.58 3.53 -18.01
C LEU A 72 -12.49 4.95 -17.44
N VAL A 73 -12.18 5.05 -16.14
CA VAL A 73 -12.05 6.32 -15.43
C VAL A 73 -10.65 6.40 -14.82
N LYS A 74 -9.99 7.56 -14.97
CA LYS A 74 -8.70 7.82 -14.32
C LYS A 74 -8.87 7.95 -12.80
N PRO A 75 -7.92 7.47 -11.98
CA PRO A 75 -8.02 7.57 -10.54
C PRO A 75 -7.81 9.00 -10.03
N HIS A 76 -8.62 9.42 -9.06
CA HIS A 76 -8.52 10.66 -8.32
C HIS A 76 -8.15 10.38 -6.86
N TYR A 77 -6.87 10.05 -6.62
CA TYR A 77 -6.38 9.59 -5.31
C TYR A 77 -6.65 10.57 -4.16
N ASP A 78 -6.65 11.87 -4.41
CA ASP A 78 -6.93 12.90 -3.39
C ASP A 78 -8.37 12.78 -2.87
N GLU A 79 -9.34 12.51 -3.75
CA GLU A 79 -10.72 12.27 -3.36
C GLU A 79 -10.84 10.95 -2.56
N TYR A 80 -10.11 9.89 -2.95
CA TYR A 80 -10.13 8.64 -2.19
C TYR A 80 -9.57 8.82 -0.78
N VAL A 81 -8.46 9.53 -0.65
CA VAL A 81 -7.88 9.87 0.67
C VAL A 81 -8.84 10.70 1.50
N LYS A 82 -9.53 11.67 0.91
CA LYS A 82 -10.54 12.51 1.56
C LYS A 82 -11.70 11.67 2.10
N TYR A 83 -12.34 10.84 1.26
CA TYR A 83 -13.45 10.00 1.70
C TYR A 83 -13.02 8.94 2.71
N SER A 84 -11.83 8.34 2.57
CA SER A 84 -11.26 7.46 3.58
C SER A 84 -11.14 8.13 4.96
N LYS A 85 -10.67 9.38 5.00
CA LYS A 85 -10.60 10.17 6.24
C LYS A 85 -11.98 10.44 6.83
N LEU A 86 -12.93 10.89 6.00
CA LEU A 86 -14.31 11.18 6.43
C LEU A 86 -15.00 9.95 7.03
N VAL A 87 -14.85 8.80 6.42
CA VAL A 87 -15.39 7.53 6.93
C VAL A 87 -14.74 7.13 8.25
N ASN A 88 -13.42 7.28 8.36
CA ASN A 88 -12.72 6.99 9.62
C ASN A 88 -13.14 7.93 10.76
N GLU A 89 -13.53 9.19 10.47
CA GLU A 89 -14.13 10.08 11.51
C GLU A 89 -15.50 9.58 12.00
N VAL A 90 -16.26 8.85 11.18
CA VAL A 90 -17.47 8.17 11.64
C VAL A 90 -17.11 7.05 12.62
N TYR A 91 -16.14 6.21 12.28
CA TYR A 91 -15.71 5.10 13.16
C TYR A 91 -15.30 5.58 14.56
N LYS A 92 -14.55 6.68 14.64
CA LYS A 92 -14.08 7.28 15.90
C LYS A 92 -15.18 7.75 16.83
N LYS A 93 -16.41 7.93 16.35
CA LYS A 93 -17.54 8.28 17.22
C LYS A 93 -17.99 7.11 18.09
N TYR A 94 -17.73 5.90 17.63
CA TYR A 94 -18.20 4.67 18.27
C TYR A 94 -17.12 4.02 19.14
N THR A 95 -15.85 4.24 18.86
CA THR A 95 -14.72 3.72 19.65
C THR A 95 -13.43 4.50 19.34
N ASP A 96 -12.54 4.56 20.29
CA ASP A 96 -11.17 5.08 20.09
C ASP A 96 -10.20 4.01 19.54
N ARG A 97 -10.57 2.72 19.60
CA ARG A 97 -9.82 1.60 19.04
C ARG A 97 -10.19 1.39 17.58
N VAL A 98 -9.60 2.23 16.71
CA VAL A 98 -9.77 2.19 15.25
C VAL A 98 -8.42 2.01 14.60
N GLU A 99 -8.19 0.82 14.05
CA GLU A 99 -6.97 0.47 13.34
C GLU A 99 -7.22 0.44 11.83
N LYS A 100 -6.59 1.35 11.10
CA LYS A 100 -6.63 1.34 9.64
C LYS A 100 -5.84 0.15 9.11
N PHE A 101 -6.49 -0.69 8.32
CA PHE A 101 -5.86 -1.82 7.65
C PHE A 101 -5.45 -1.49 6.21
N SER A 102 -6.29 -0.74 5.50
CA SER A 102 -6.02 -0.18 4.18
C SER A 102 -6.65 1.21 4.02
N ILE A 103 -6.69 1.75 2.81
CA ILE A 103 -7.37 3.01 2.51
C ILE A 103 -8.89 2.91 2.68
N ASP A 104 -9.46 1.72 2.52
CA ASP A 104 -10.89 1.41 2.52
C ASP A 104 -11.32 0.42 3.60
N GLU A 105 -10.37 -0.08 4.39
CA GLU A 105 -10.63 -1.08 5.43
C GLU A 105 -10.13 -0.62 6.80
N SER A 106 -10.92 -0.88 7.83
CA SER A 106 -10.54 -0.61 9.23
C SER A 106 -11.11 -1.67 10.17
N PHE A 107 -10.32 -2.01 11.19
CA PHE A 107 -10.78 -2.78 12.35
C PHE A 107 -11.21 -1.81 13.45
N LEU A 108 -12.30 -2.16 14.13
CA LEU A 108 -12.83 -1.45 15.30
C LEU A 108 -13.01 -2.44 16.45
N ASP A 109 -12.50 -2.11 17.62
CA ASP A 109 -12.86 -2.83 18.85
C ASP A 109 -13.94 -2.04 19.56
N VAL A 110 -15.15 -2.57 19.56
CA VAL A 110 -16.34 -1.94 20.17
C VAL A 110 -16.74 -2.57 21.48
N THR A 111 -15.87 -3.38 22.07
CA THR A 111 -16.13 -4.12 23.30
C THR A 111 -16.61 -3.20 24.43
N GLU A 112 -15.93 -2.08 24.64
CA GLU A 112 -16.27 -1.12 25.69
C GLU A 112 -17.44 -0.19 25.30
N SER A 113 -17.81 -0.19 24.03
CA SER A 113 -18.86 0.69 23.48
C SER A 113 -20.27 0.09 23.54
N ILE A 114 -20.39 -1.19 23.88
CA ILE A 114 -21.64 -1.94 23.87
C ILE A 114 -22.68 -1.31 24.78
N ASN A 115 -22.28 -0.88 25.99
CA ASN A 115 -23.19 -0.29 26.96
C ASN A 115 -23.74 1.09 26.54
N ILE A 116 -23.09 1.76 25.57
CA ILE A 116 -23.45 3.10 25.10
C ILE A 116 -24.25 3.02 23.81
N PHE A 117 -23.79 2.18 22.88
CA PHE A 117 -24.32 2.18 21.51
C PHE A 117 -25.15 0.94 21.16
N GLY A 118 -25.24 -0.06 22.04
CA GLY A 118 -25.98 -1.30 21.83
C GLY A 118 -25.09 -2.45 21.41
N THR A 119 -25.69 -3.56 20.98
CA THR A 119 -25.00 -4.79 20.57
C THR A 119 -24.00 -4.53 19.44
N PRO A 120 -22.98 -5.38 19.24
CA PRO A 120 -22.03 -5.24 18.14
C PRO A 120 -22.69 -5.18 16.75
N TYR A 121 -23.80 -5.90 16.56
CA TYR A 121 -24.59 -5.82 15.34
C TYR A 121 -25.26 -4.46 15.17
N GLU A 122 -25.88 -3.90 16.23
CA GLU A 122 -26.52 -2.58 16.19
C GLU A 122 -25.50 -1.47 15.95
N ILE A 123 -24.31 -1.58 16.52
CA ILE A 123 -23.21 -0.64 16.27
C ILE A 123 -22.79 -0.73 14.77
N ALA A 124 -22.60 -1.92 14.24
CA ALA A 124 -22.27 -2.14 12.84
C ALA A 124 -23.36 -1.56 11.91
N TYR A 125 -24.63 -1.75 12.26
CA TYR A 125 -25.77 -1.20 11.52
C TYR A 125 -25.78 0.34 11.54
N LYS A 126 -25.60 0.96 12.71
CA LYS A 126 -25.55 2.42 12.85
C LYS A 126 -24.41 3.02 12.03
N ILE A 127 -23.21 2.44 12.08
CA ILE A 127 -22.05 2.87 11.31
C ILE A 127 -22.36 2.78 9.81
N LYS A 128 -22.90 1.64 9.36
CA LYS A 128 -23.25 1.40 7.96
C LYS A 128 -24.24 2.42 7.43
N GLU A 129 -25.33 2.66 8.15
CA GLU A 129 -26.36 3.62 7.75
C GLU A 129 -25.86 5.08 7.82
N GLU A 130 -25.06 5.44 8.83
CA GLU A 130 -24.48 6.79 8.90
C GLU A 130 -23.58 7.10 7.71
N ILE A 131 -22.70 6.16 7.31
CA ILE A 131 -21.83 6.32 6.14
C ILE A 131 -22.66 6.45 4.87
N LYS A 132 -23.67 5.62 4.71
CA LYS A 132 -24.57 5.62 3.55
C LYS A 132 -25.33 6.93 3.43
N GLN A 133 -25.92 7.42 4.50
CA GLN A 133 -26.69 8.66 4.52
C GLN A 133 -25.83 9.91 4.33
N LYS A 134 -24.64 9.96 4.97
CA LYS A 134 -23.79 11.14 4.92
C LYS A 134 -22.95 11.25 3.65
N TYR A 135 -22.47 10.12 3.14
CA TYR A 135 -21.48 10.12 2.07
C TYR A 135 -21.93 9.36 0.82
N GLY A 136 -23.10 8.72 0.83
CA GLY A 136 -23.58 7.92 -0.31
C GLY A 136 -22.71 6.69 -0.63
N LEU A 137 -21.85 6.29 0.31
CA LEU A 137 -21.00 5.10 0.21
C LEU A 137 -21.62 3.95 0.98
N THR A 138 -21.38 2.73 0.54
CA THR A 138 -21.79 1.52 1.26
C THR A 138 -20.59 0.78 1.81
N ILE A 139 -20.77 0.10 2.95
CA ILE A 139 -19.78 -0.75 3.57
C ILE A 139 -20.33 -2.15 3.82
N SER A 140 -19.43 -3.14 3.80
CA SER A 140 -19.72 -4.46 4.36
C SER A 140 -18.97 -4.63 5.67
N VAL A 141 -19.68 -5.12 6.68
CA VAL A 141 -19.14 -5.23 8.04
C VAL A 141 -19.16 -6.69 8.48
N GLY A 142 -18.00 -7.17 8.91
CA GLY A 142 -17.88 -8.43 9.64
C GLY A 142 -17.83 -8.13 11.13
N VAL A 143 -18.64 -8.84 11.90
CA VAL A 143 -18.72 -8.76 13.38
C VAL A 143 -18.23 -10.06 13.95
N SER A 144 -17.20 -10.05 14.82
CA SER A 144 -16.67 -11.27 15.43
C SER A 144 -15.95 -10.98 16.75
N PHE A 145 -15.41 -12.00 17.37
CA PHE A 145 -14.62 -11.93 18.60
C PHE A 145 -13.12 -11.76 18.35
N CYS A 146 -12.67 -11.83 17.09
CA CYS A 146 -11.28 -11.63 16.69
C CYS A 146 -11.16 -10.97 15.30
N LYS A 147 -10.00 -10.38 15.00
CA LYS A 147 -9.77 -9.61 13.76
C LYS A 147 -9.92 -10.47 12.50
N VAL A 148 -9.35 -11.66 12.52
CA VAL A 148 -9.32 -12.55 11.35
C VAL A 148 -10.73 -12.97 10.93
N LEU A 149 -11.57 -13.36 11.86
CA LEU A 149 -12.95 -13.74 11.56
C LEU A 149 -13.82 -12.54 11.22
N ALA A 150 -13.59 -11.37 11.85
CA ALA A 150 -14.26 -10.14 11.45
C ALA A 150 -13.93 -9.78 9.98
N LYS A 151 -12.66 -9.90 9.57
CA LYS A 151 -12.26 -9.69 8.16
C LYS A 151 -12.92 -10.71 7.23
N LEU A 152 -12.92 -11.97 7.57
CA LEU A 152 -13.59 -13.02 6.80
C LEU A 152 -15.09 -12.72 6.65
N GLY A 153 -15.76 -12.32 7.74
CA GLY A 153 -17.19 -11.97 7.73
C GLY A 153 -17.53 -10.84 6.77
N SER A 154 -16.69 -9.79 6.71
CA SER A 154 -16.92 -8.67 5.78
C SER A 154 -16.78 -9.06 4.31
N ASP A 155 -16.00 -10.12 4.00
CA ASP A 155 -15.82 -10.63 2.64
C ASP A 155 -16.89 -11.63 2.20
N MET A 156 -17.60 -12.28 3.15
CA MET A 156 -18.62 -13.30 2.84
C MET A 156 -19.85 -12.77 2.12
N LYS A 157 -20.29 -11.54 2.50
CA LYS A 157 -21.46 -10.90 1.88
C LYS A 157 -21.13 -9.47 1.50
N LYS A 158 -21.19 -9.18 0.19
CA LYS A 158 -20.99 -7.86 -0.41
C LYS A 158 -22.01 -7.65 -1.52
N PRO A 159 -22.58 -6.44 -1.71
CA PRO A 159 -22.35 -5.20 -0.96
C PRO A 159 -23.32 -4.97 0.20
N ASP A 160 -23.05 -3.93 1.00
CA ASP A 160 -23.99 -3.30 1.95
C ASP A 160 -24.57 -4.30 2.98
N ALA A 161 -23.73 -5.21 3.49
CA ALA A 161 -24.12 -6.31 4.34
C ALA A 161 -23.41 -6.34 5.69
N ILE A 162 -24.03 -6.97 6.68
CA ILE A 162 -23.41 -7.30 7.97
C ILE A 162 -23.39 -8.82 8.10
N THR A 163 -22.24 -9.37 8.46
CA THR A 163 -22.06 -10.79 8.74
C THR A 163 -21.53 -10.98 10.14
N VAL A 164 -22.24 -11.76 10.95
CA VAL A 164 -21.83 -12.10 12.32
C VAL A 164 -21.24 -13.50 12.36
N LEU A 165 -20.01 -13.58 12.87
CA LEU A 165 -19.29 -14.84 13.15
C LEU A 165 -18.97 -14.88 14.66
N ASP A 166 -19.93 -15.35 15.44
CA ASP A 166 -19.81 -15.56 16.88
C ASP A 166 -19.11 -16.88 17.23
N GLU A 167 -18.74 -17.07 18.49
CA GLU A 167 -18.00 -18.26 18.95
C GLU A 167 -18.76 -19.56 18.74
N GLU A 168 -20.08 -19.52 18.77
CA GLU A 168 -20.93 -20.71 18.65
C GLU A 168 -21.10 -21.15 17.19
N THR A 169 -21.28 -20.20 16.28
CA THR A 169 -21.72 -20.45 14.90
C THR A 169 -20.64 -20.26 13.84
N TYR A 170 -19.49 -19.65 14.16
CA TYR A 170 -18.48 -19.35 13.14
C TYR A 170 -17.97 -20.59 12.40
N ARG A 171 -17.86 -21.73 13.09
CA ARG A 171 -17.39 -22.99 12.48
C ARG A 171 -18.34 -23.46 11.39
N GLU A 172 -19.62 -23.57 11.72
CA GLU A 172 -20.67 -23.98 10.77
C GLU A 172 -20.67 -23.06 9.54
N LYS A 173 -20.55 -21.76 9.76
CA LYS A 173 -20.59 -20.74 8.69
C LYS A 173 -19.32 -20.72 7.83
N THR A 174 -18.17 -21.18 8.32
CA THR A 174 -16.87 -21.02 7.65
C THR A 174 -16.22 -22.31 7.19
N ASP A 175 -16.56 -23.48 7.76
CA ASP A 175 -15.88 -24.74 7.48
C ASP A 175 -15.86 -25.12 6.00
N ASN A 176 -16.94 -24.86 5.27
CA ASN A 176 -17.05 -25.18 3.85
C ASN A 176 -16.48 -24.09 2.93
N LEU A 177 -16.01 -22.96 3.47
CA LEU A 177 -15.42 -21.90 2.66
C LEU A 177 -14.04 -22.31 2.16
N PRO A 178 -13.66 -21.91 0.92
CA PRO A 178 -12.33 -22.14 0.41
C PRO A 178 -11.25 -21.53 1.33
N VAL A 179 -10.18 -22.24 1.55
CA VAL A 179 -9.06 -21.78 2.40
C VAL A 179 -8.45 -20.45 1.90
N SER A 180 -8.55 -20.16 0.60
CA SER A 180 -8.10 -18.90 -0.01
C SER A 180 -8.88 -17.66 0.44
N MET A 181 -10.03 -17.83 1.11
CA MET A 181 -10.77 -16.73 1.70
C MET A 181 -10.16 -16.23 3.00
N MET A 182 -9.27 -16.98 3.63
CA MET A 182 -8.58 -16.52 4.82
C MET A 182 -7.54 -15.45 4.46
N ILE A 183 -7.50 -14.40 5.28
CA ILE A 183 -6.48 -13.36 5.19
C ILE A 183 -5.07 -13.98 5.18
N PHE A 184 -4.16 -13.42 4.37
CA PHE A 184 -2.79 -13.90 4.15
C PHE A 184 -2.65 -15.31 3.55
N VAL A 185 -3.73 -15.93 3.09
CA VAL A 185 -3.70 -17.14 2.29
C VAL A 185 -3.82 -16.77 0.80
N GLY A 186 -2.72 -16.28 0.24
CA GLY A 186 -2.63 -15.95 -1.19
C GLY A 186 -2.45 -17.20 -2.06
N LYS A 187 -2.41 -16.99 -3.39
CA LYS A 187 -2.34 -18.05 -4.42
C LYS A 187 -1.27 -19.13 -4.12
N ASN A 188 -0.05 -18.73 -3.77
CA ASN A 188 1.04 -19.67 -3.50
C ASN A 188 0.78 -20.52 -2.25
N THR A 189 0.23 -19.91 -1.19
CA THR A 189 -0.13 -20.63 0.04
C THR A 189 -1.28 -21.58 -0.22
N THR A 190 -2.31 -21.13 -0.96
CA THR A 190 -3.44 -21.99 -1.38
C THR A 190 -2.96 -23.22 -2.13
N GLN A 191 -2.10 -23.07 -3.13
CA GLN A 191 -1.56 -24.20 -3.90
C GLN A 191 -0.76 -25.20 -3.03
N LYS A 192 -0.01 -24.70 -2.04
CA LYS A 192 0.70 -25.57 -1.09
C LYS A 192 -0.28 -26.35 -0.19
N LEU A 193 -1.32 -25.67 0.30
CA LEU A 193 -2.35 -26.29 1.13
C LEU A 193 -3.15 -27.36 0.35
N GLU A 194 -3.54 -27.05 -0.89
CA GLU A 194 -4.24 -28.00 -1.78
C GLU A 194 -3.41 -29.26 -2.05
N LYS A 195 -2.09 -29.14 -2.27
CA LYS A 195 -1.17 -30.28 -2.37
C LYS A 195 -1.09 -31.13 -1.10
N MET A 196 -1.43 -30.54 0.05
CA MET A 196 -1.53 -31.24 1.34
C MET A 196 -2.92 -31.85 1.59
N GLY A 197 -3.88 -31.68 0.65
CA GLY A 197 -5.26 -32.14 0.78
C GLY A 197 -6.17 -31.15 1.53
N ILE A 198 -5.69 -29.92 1.81
CA ILE A 198 -6.40 -28.89 2.58
C ILE A 198 -7.01 -27.89 1.59
N LYS A 199 -8.32 -27.90 1.41
CA LYS A 199 -9.05 -27.07 0.45
C LYS A 199 -9.95 -26.06 1.11
N THR A 200 -10.49 -26.41 2.28
CA THR A 200 -11.45 -25.58 3.02
C THR A 200 -10.86 -25.09 4.34
N ILE A 201 -11.53 -24.11 4.95
CA ILE A 201 -11.16 -23.62 6.29
C ILE A 201 -11.36 -24.72 7.33
N GLY A 202 -12.37 -25.56 7.17
CA GLY A 202 -12.60 -26.75 8.01
C GLY A 202 -11.46 -27.76 7.91
N ASP A 203 -10.96 -28.05 6.67
CA ASP A 203 -9.79 -28.91 6.48
C ASP A 203 -8.56 -28.32 7.19
N LEU A 204 -8.35 -27.00 7.06
CA LEU A 204 -7.23 -26.31 7.70
C LEU A 204 -7.31 -26.40 9.23
N ARG A 205 -8.51 -26.22 9.79
CA ARG A 205 -8.79 -26.34 11.23
C ARG A 205 -8.51 -27.74 11.76
N ALA A 206 -8.96 -28.76 11.03
CA ALA A 206 -8.77 -30.15 11.38
C ALA A 206 -7.35 -30.67 11.13
N SER A 207 -6.54 -29.95 10.39
CA SER A 207 -5.20 -30.37 9.98
C SER A 207 -4.21 -30.42 11.15
N ASN A 208 -3.17 -31.24 10.99
CA ASN A 208 -2.09 -31.32 11.97
C ASN A 208 -1.21 -30.08 11.90
N LYS A 209 -1.23 -29.25 12.95
CA LYS A 209 -0.45 -28.01 13.09
C LYS A 209 1.05 -28.22 12.82
N TYR A 210 1.62 -29.30 13.33
CA TYR A 210 3.05 -29.60 13.15
C TYR A 210 3.40 -29.83 11.67
N ARG A 211 2.53 -30.51 10.93
CA ARG A 211 2.69 -30.68 9.48
C ARG A 211 2.62 -29.35 8.74
N LEU A 212 1.73 -28.45 9.13
CA LEU A 212 1.65 -27.09 8.54
C LEU A 212 2.93 -26.28 8.80
N VAL A 213 3.44 -26.30 10.02
CA VAL A 213 4.68 -25.61 10.38
C VAL A 213 5.86 -26.14 9.58
N LYS A 214 5.96 -27.46 9.37
CA LYS A 214 7.01 -28.07 8.56
C LYS A 214 7.01 -27.58 7.10
N HIS A 215 5.85 -27.33 6.50
CA HIS A 215 5.72 -26.94 5.09
C HIS A 215 5.62 -25.43 4.85
N LEU A 216 5.11 -24.66 5.82
CA LEU A 216 4.80 -23.24 5.69
C LEU A 216 5.51 -22.35 6.72
N GLY A 217 6.29 -22.96 7.64
CA GLY A 217 6.96 -22.24 8.71
C GLY A 217 5.97 -21.57 9.68
N LYS A 218 6.35 -20.42 10.22
CA LYS A 218 5.51 -19.62 11.12
C LYS A 218 4.14 -19.28 10.54
N GLN A 219 4.06 -19.10 9.22
CA GLN A 219 2.80 -18.84 8.53
C GLN A 219 1.81 -20.01 8.69
N GLY A 220 2.30 -21.25 8.65
CA GLY A 220 1.45 -22.43 8.85
C GLY A 220 0.84 -22.51 10.24
N GLU A 221 1.60 -22.15 11.27
CA GLU A 221 1.08 -22.03 12.63
C GLU A 221 0.01 -20.95 12.76
N LEU A 222 0.29 -19.79 12.19
CA LEU A 222 -0.57 -18.62 12.26
C LEU A 222 -1.94 -18.89 11.62
N ILE A 223 -1.98 -19.39 10.39
CA ILE A 223 -3.25 -19.66 9.69
C ILE A 223 -4.04 -20.80 10.34
N HIS A 224 -3.36 -21.80 10.94
CA HIS A 224 -4.02 -22.85 11.70
C HIS A 224 -4.69 -22.28 12.96
N ASN A 225 -3.99 -21.44 13.73
CA ASN A 225 -4.56 -20.78 14.89
C ASN A 225 -5.78 -19.93 14.49
N TRP A 226 -5.68 -19.14 13.43
CA TRP A 226 -6.77 -18.32 12.90
C TRP A 226 -7.98 -19.12 12.46
N ALA A 227 -7.80 -20.26 11.78
CA ALA A 227 -8.90 -21.14 11.43
C ALA A 227 -9.63 -21.68 12.68
N ASN A 228 -8.93 -21.80 13.79
CA ASN A 228 -9.47 -22.17 15.08
C ASN A 228 -10.02 -20.99 15.91
N GLY A 229 -10.10 -19.80 15.34
CA GLY A 229 -10.58 -18.60 16.04
C GLY A 229 -9.59 -18.03 17.06
N ILE A 230 -8.35 -18.48 17.05
CA ILE A 230 -7.29 -18.03 17.97
C ILE A 230 -6.53 -16.88 17.32
N ASP A 231 -6.94 -15.65 17.66
CA ASP A 231 -6.31 -14.41 17.25
C ASP A 231 -6.46 -13.38 18.36
N ASN A 232 -5.39 -13.17 19.11
CA ASN A 232 -5.33 -12.27 20.27
C ASN A 232 -4.79 -10.87 19.91
N ASP A 233 -4.53 -10.61 18.61
CA ASP A 233 -3.98 -9.32 18.20
C ASP A 233 -4.96 -8.19 18.55
N PRO A 234 -4.54 -7.17 19.34
CA PRO A 234 -5.42 -6.07 19.72
C PRO A 234 -5.69 -5.15 18.53
N VAL A 235 -6.84 -4.52 18.52
CA VAL A 235 -7.09 -3.37 17.64
C VAL A 235 -6.41 -2.16 18.25
N LYS A 236 -5.57 -1.48 17.47
CA LYS A 236 -4.81 -0.31 17.88
C LYS A 236 -5.71 0.90 18.04
N TYR A 237 -5.29 1.84 18.87
CA TYR A 237 -5.94 3.14 18.96
C TYR A 237 -5.68 3.98 17.71
N TYR A 238 -6.65 4.82 17.31
CA TYR A 238 -6.52 5.65 16.11
C TYR A 238 -5.37 6.67 16.19
N TYR A 239 -4.92 7.01 17.38
CA TYR A 239 -3.80 7.93 17.63
C TYR A 239 -2.44 7.23 17.73
N GLU A 240 -2.40 5.89 17.78
CA GLU A 240 -1.14 5.14 17.72
C GLU A 240 -0.49 5.33 16.36
N LYS A 241 0.76 5.79 16.39
CA LYS A 241 1.54 6.02 15.16
C LYS A 241 2.26 4.74 14.77
N TYR A 242 2.04 4.31 13.53
CA TYR A 242 2.90 3.29 12.94
C TYR A 242 4.30 3.87 12.73
N GLU A 243 5.31 3.18 13.24
CA GLU A 243 6.68 3.49 12.89
C GLU A 243 6.92 3.16 11.43
N ARG A 244 7.21 4.18 10.65
CA ARG A 244 7.60 3.99 9.25
C ARG A 244 8.97 3.33 9.20
N LYS A 245 9.10 2.20 8.50
CA LYS A 245 10.35 1.43 8.41
C LYS A 245 11.19 1.79 7.18
N SER A 246 10.57 2.30 6.13
CA SER A 246 11.23 2.67 4.88
C SER A 246 10.45 3.71 4.10
N ILE A 247 11.15 4.47 3.25
CA ILE A 247 10.60 5.32 2.22
C ILE A 247 11.21 4.88 0.89
N SER A 248 10.35 4.61 -0.10
CA SER A 248 10.79 4.20 -1.42
C SER A 248 9.94 4.82 -2.52
N LYS A 249 10.56 5.00 -3.70
CA LYS A 249 9.91 5.44 -4.93
C LYS A 249 10.35 4.55 -6.07
N GLY A 250 9.43 4.22 -6.95
CA GLY A 250 9.74 3.40 -8.12
C GLY A 250 8.88 3.76 -9.31
N ILE A 251 9.39 3.45 -10.49
CA ILE A 251 8.70 3.69 -11.76
C ILE A 251 8.74 2.44 -12.63
N THR A 252 7.59 2.12 -13.21
CA THR A 252 7.52 1.16 -14.32
C THR A 252 7.54 1.95 -15.62
N PHE A 253 8.44 1.64 -16.52
CA PHE A 253 8.58 2.35 -17.79
C PHE A 253 7.47 2.01 -18.79
N GLU A 254 7.12 2.94 -19.66
CA GLU A 254 6.15 2.71 -20.75
C GLU A 254 6.69 1.70 -21.78
N ALA A 255 7.99 1.73 -22.05
CA ALA A 255 8.73 0.73 -22.80
C ALA A 255 9.94 0.28 -21.99
N ASP A 256 10.41 -0.96 -22.20
CA ASP A 256 11.62 -1.45 -21.53
C ASP A 256 12.81 -0.61 -21.97
N LYS A 257 13.70 -0.30 -21.01
CA LYS A 257 14.90 0.51 -21.25
C LYS A 257 16.16 -0.35 -21.07
N ASP A 258 17.17 -0.14 -21.92
CA ASP A 258 18.47 -0.76 -21.85
C ASP A 258 19.62 0.25 -21.90
N ASN A 259 19.28 1.53 -22.10
CA ASN A 259 20.27 2.60 -22.13
C ASN A 259 20.69 2.98 -20.70
N TYR A 260 22.00 2.80 -20.41
CA TYR A 260 22.60 3.12 -19.12
C TYR A 260 22.33 4.57 -18.69
N ILE A 261 22.58 5.56 -19.58
CA ILE A 261 22.45 6.99 -19.27
C ILE A 261 20.99 7.36 -18.93
N GLU A 262 20.02 6.79 -19.65
CA GLU A 262 18.62 7.02 -19.36
C GLU A 262 18.21 6.43 -18.00
N LEU A 263 18.65 5.21 -17.71
CA LEU A 263 18.39 4.55 -16.43
C LEU A 263 19.02 5.30 -15.26
N GLU A 264 20.27 5.76 -15.42
CA GLU A 264 20.97 6.60 -14.43
C GLU A 264 20.20 7.86 -14.10
N LYS A 265 19.74 8.61 -15.12
CA LYS A 265 18.89 9.80 -14.94
C LYS A 265 17.60 9.49 -14.16
N GLU A 266 16.94 8.40 -14.48
CA GLU A 266 15.72 8.00 -13.77
C GLU A 266 15.99 7.59 -12.31
N PHE A 267 17.13 6.93 -12.04
CA PHE A 267 17.57 6.65 -10.66
C PHE A 267 17.85 7.93 -9.87
N LEU A 268 18.52 8.91 -10.47
CA LEU A 268 18.79 10.20 -9.85
C LEU A 268 17.49 10.98 -9.54
N LYS A 269 16.50 10.93 -10.45
CA LYS A 269 15.18 11.51 -10.23
C LYS A 269 14.45 10.84 -9.06
N LEU A 270 14.39 9.50 -9.02
CA LEU A 270 13.80 8.78 -7.92
C LEU A 270 14.51 9.05 -6.59
N THR A 271 15.84 9.21 -6.62
CA THR A 271 16.64 9.57 -5.44
C THR A 271 16.28 10.94 -4.91
N SER A 272 16.08 11.91 -5.80
CA SER A 272 15.58 13.25 -5.42
C SER A 272 14.23 13.17 -4.70
N ASP A 273 13.29 12.36 -5.22
CA ASP A 273 11.96 12.20 -4.62
C ASP A 273 11.99 11.48 -3.26
N VAL A 274 12.85 10.46 -3.12
CA VAL A 274 13.06 9.77 -1.85
C VAL A 274 13.69 10.70 -0.82
N SER A 275 14.75 11.41 -1.19
CA SER A 275 15.46 12.37 -0.34
C SER A 275 14.51 13.50 0.12
N TYR A 276 13.72 14.07 -0.78
CA TYR A 276 12.69 15.05 -0.44
C TYR A 276 11.65 14.48 0.54
N SER A 277 11.17 13.26 0.30
CA SER A 277 10.18 12.60 1.16
C SER A 277 10.73 12.34 2.56
N LEU A 278 12.00 11.92 2.68
CA LEU A 278 12.69 11.74 3.97
C LEU A 278 12.72 13.04 4.76
N ARG A 279 13.14 14.15 4.14
CA ARG A 279 13.21 15.47 4.79
C ARG A 279 11.83 15.99 5.18
N LYS A 280 10.85 15.92 4.27
CA LYS A 280 9.47 16.35 4.52
C LYS A 280 8.85 15.65 5.72
N GLU A 281 9.16 14.36 5.91
CA GLU A 281 8.65 13.55 7.01
C GLU A 281 9.58 13.53 8.23
N LYS A 282 10.69 14.27 8.17
CA LYS A 282 11.70 14.39 9.23
C LYS A 282 12.34 13.04 9.59
N PHE A 283 12.74 12.28 8.59
CA PHE A 283 13.50 11.03 8.75
C PHE A 283 14.90 11.12 8.13
N LYS A 284 15.82 10.35 8.69
CA LYS A 284 17.08 9.91 8.10
C LYS A 284 17.09 8.38 8.08
N GLY A 285 17.82 7.75 7.17
CA GLY A 285 17.95 6.29 7.13
C GLY A 285 19.38 5.86 6.88
N ASP A 286 19.71 4.62 7.26
CA ASP A 286 21.07 4.07 7.18
C ASP A 286 21.23 2.91 6.20
N VAL A 287 20.17 2.57 5.45
CA VAL A 287 20.24 1.53 4.42
C VAL A 287 19.64 2.06 3.12
N VAL A 288 20.47 2.22 2.10
CA VAL A 288 20.06 2.56 0.73
C VAL A 288 19.86 1.29 -0.07
N SER A 289 18.80 1.22 -0.85
CA SER A 289 18.45 0.05 -1.66
C SER A 289 17.97 0.44 -3.06
N ILE A 290 18.23 -0.45 -4.02
CA ILE A 290 17.68 -0.38 -5.36
C ILE A 290 16.95 -1.68 -5.72
N VAL A 291 16.01 -1.57 -6.65
CA VAL A 291 15.40 -2.72 -7.34
C VAL A 291 15.48 -2.46 -8.84
N LEU A 292 15.99 -3.45 -9.57
CA LEU A 292 15.90 -3.55 -11.02
C LEU A 292 14.96 -4.71 -11.34
N LYS A 293 13.94 -4.48 -12.15
CA LYS A 293 13.09 -5.56 -12.66
C LYS A 293 13.19 -5.59 -14.18
N THR A 294 13.56 -6.73 -14.71
CA THR A 294 13.72 -6.96 -16.15
C THR A 294 12.38 -7.17 -16.86
N ALA A 295 12.40 -7.19 -18.20
CA ALA A 295 11.23 -7.40 -19.06
C ALA A 295 10.54 -8.76 -18.80
N ASP A 296 11.30 -9.78 -18.46
CA ASP A 296 10.87 -11.14 -18.09
C ASP A 296 10.46 -11.27 -16.60
N PHE A 297 10.30 -10.13 -15.90
CA PHE A 297 9.85 -10.01 -14.51
C PHE A 297 10.83 -10.57 -13.45
N VAL A 298 12.07 -10.83 -13.79
CA VAL A 298 13.12 -11.14 -12.80
C VAL A 298 13.47 -9.87 -12.02
N SER A 299 13.50 -9.96 -10.69
CA SER A 299 13.81 -8.85 -9.81
C SER A 299 15.21 -9.02 -9.21
N ILE A 300 16.05 -8.02 -9.37
CA ILE A 300 17.34 -7.87 -8.71
C ILE A 300 17.19 -6.79 -7.66
N SER A 301 17.30 -7.16 -6.38
CA SER A 301 17.28 -6.22 -5.27
C SER A 301 18.66 -6.20 -4.61
N ARG A 302 19.18 -5.00 -4.35
CA ARG A 302 20.46 -4.79 -3.68
C ARG A 302 20.33 -3.67 -2.67
N GLN A 303 21.08 -3.77 -1.59
CA GLN A 303 21.11 -2.74 -0.56
C GLN A 303 22.53 -2.60 0.01
N LYS A 304 22.81 -1.42 0.53
CA LYS A 304 24.06 -1.08 1.20
C LYS A 304 23.77 -0.28 2.46
N LYS A 305 24.49 -0.59 3.54
CA LYS A 305 24.43 0.17 4.78
C LYS A 305 25.34 1.39 4.67
N THR A 306 24.86 2.53 5.14
CA THR A 306 25.55 3.82 5.11
C THR A 306 25.49 4.49 6.47
N GLU A 307 26.02 5.69 6.59
CA GLU A 307 25.68 6.59 7.68
C GLU A 307 24.24 7.09 7.56
N TYR A 308 23.64 7.52 8.68
CA TYR A 308 22.30 8.08 8.68
C TYR A 308 22.22 9.36 7.87
N THR A 309 21.53 9.32 6.76
CA THR A 309 21.39 10.46 5.85
C THR A 309 19.98 10.62 5.30
N ASN A 310 19.64 11.83 4.87
CA ASN A 310 18.53 12.18 4.00
C ASN A 310 18.97 13.13 2.87
N ALA A 311 20.29 13.29 2.74
CA ALA A 311 20.90 14.14 1.72
C ALA A 311 20.89 13.44 0.36
N TYR A 312 20.54 14.19 -0.69
CA TYR A 312 20.51 13.70 -2.06
C TYR A 312 21.87 13.16 -2.51
N ASP A 313 22.96 13.90 -2.26
CA ASP A 313 24.30 13.53 -2.72
C ASP A 313 24.76 12.20 -2.14
N ASP A 314 24.51 11.96 -0.86
CA ASP A 314 24.93 10.73 -0.19
C ASP A 314 24.13 9.54 -0.72
N ILE A 315 22.81 9.69 -0.84
CA ILE A 315 21.94 8.62 -1.34
C ILE A 315 22.25 8.34 -2.82
N SER A 316 22.44 9.38 -3.65
CA SER A 316 22.71 9.20 -5.09
C SER A 316 24.02 8.48 -5.35
N LYS A 317 25.05 8.76 -4.56
CA LYS A 317 26.32 8.04 -4.63
C LYS A 317 26.14 6.54 -4.44
N GLU A 318 25.43 6.14 -3.39
CA GLU A 318 25.20 4.73 -3.08
C GLU A 318 24.27 4.05 -4.11
N VAL A 319 23.24 4.78 -4.58
CA VAL A 319 22.32 4.29 -5.63
C VAL A 319 23.08 4.01 -6.92
N LEU A 320 23.96 4.94 -7.37
CA LEU A 320 24.72 4.76 -8.59
C LEU A 320 25.76 3.64 -8.47
N GLU A 321 26.42 3.50 -7.33
CA GLU A 321 27.32 2.39 -7.08
C GLU A 321 26.59 1.05 -7.18
N LEU A 322 25.46 0.90 -6.49
CA LEU A 322 24.63 -0.31 -6.55
C LEU A 322 24.10 -0.57 -7.97
N PHE A 323 23.75 0.48 -8.72
CA PHE A 323 23.28 0.35 -10.10
C PHE A 323 24.42 -0.15 -11.01
N ASN A 324 25.60 0.47 -10.93
CA ASN A 324 26.77 0.11 -11.74
C ASN A 324 27.20 -1.35 -11.53
N ASP A 325 27.17 -1.80 -10.28
CA ASP A 325 27.59 -3.15 -9.92
C ASP A 325 26.61 -4.23 -10.42
N ASN A 326 25.36 -3.86 -10.70
CA ASN A 326 24.28 -4.83 -10.95
C ASN A 326 23.62 -4.70 -12.33
N PHE A 327 23.82 -3.59 -13.04
CA PHE A 327 23.35 -3.43 -14.41
C PHE A 327 24.37 -4.02 -15.38
N LYS A 328 23.90 -4.80 -16.36
CA LYS A 328 24.74 -5.32 -17.44
C LYS A 328 24.17 -4.85 -18.77
N THR A 329 25.06 -4.49 -19.69
CA THR A 329 24.70 -4.10 -21.06
C THR A 329 23.79 -5.16 -21.69
N GLY A 330 22.68 -4.73 -22.31
CA GLY A 330 21.67 -5.60 -22.91
C GLY A 330 20.54 -6.02 -21.98
N MET A 331 20.59 -5.67 -20.70
CA MET A 331 19.45 -5.87 -19.79
C MET A 331 18.31 -4.96 -20.18
N GLN A 332 17.17 -5.52 -20.53
CA GLN A 332 15.91 -4.80 -20.76
C GLN A 332 15.21 -4.55 -19.42
N ILE A 333 15.23 -3.32 -18.94
CA ILE A 333 14.70 -2.93 -17.62
C ILE A 333 13.27 -2.39 -17.75
N ARG A 334 12.36 -3.04 -17.08
CA ARG A 334 10.94 -2.70 -17.01
C ARG A 334 10.58 -1.75 -15.89
N TYR A 335 11.23 -1.90 -14.74
CA TYR A 335 10.92 -1.16 -13.51
C TYR A 335 12.19 -0.95 -12.71
N ILE A 336 12.28 0.23 -12.11
CA ILE A 336 13.31 0.56 -11.12
C ILE A 336 12.69 1.13 -9.86
N CYS A 337 13.40 0.98 -8.74
CA CYS A 337 13.01 1.57 -7.46
C CYS A 337 14.25 1.98 -6.67
N VAL A 338 14.14 3.09 -5.95
CA VAL A 338 15.08 3.54 -4.93
C VAL A 338 14.36 3.51 -3.58
N GLY A 339 15.03 3.02 -2.55
CA GLY A 339 14.49 2.97 -1.20
C GLY A 339 15.53 3.30 -0.15
N VAL A 340 15.07 3.90 0.95
CA VAL A 340 15.86 4.11 2.17
C VAL A 340 15.11 3.51 3.34
N SER A 341 15.79 2.69 4.13
CA SER A 341 15.26 2.01 5.32
C SER A 341 16.16 2.20 6.53
N GLY A 342 15.83 1.54 7.66
CA GLY A 342 16.51 1.82 8.93
C GLY A 342 16.25 3.24 9.40
N LEU A 343 14.97 3.68 9.32
CA LEU A 343 14.62 5.08 9.55
C LEU A 343 14.72 5.48 11.02
N LYS A 344 15.29 6.68 11.26
CA LYS A 344 15.23 7.39 12.54
C LYS A 344 14.69 8.79 12.32
N LYS A 345 14.09 9.38 13.33
CA LYS A 345 13.70 10.80 13.31
C LYS A 345 14.93 11.68 13.19
N SER A 346 14.87 12.74 12.37
CA SER A 346 15.98 13.68 12.13
C SER A 346 16.35 14.48 13.39
N ASP A 347 15.39 14.64 14.32
CA ASP A 347 15.51 15.33 15.62
C ASP A 347 15.82 14.36 16.79
N ALA A 348 16.01 13.06 16.54
CA ALA A 348 16.51 12.15 17.55
C ALA A 348 17.97 12.51 17.88
N GLU A 349 18.28 12.60 19.20
CA GLU A 349 19.66 12.85 19.65
C GLU A 349 20.60 11.83 19.00
N GLU A 350 21.54 12.33 18.18
CA GLU A 350 22.61 11.49 17.67
C GLU A 350 23.57 11.22 18.84
N GLN A 351 23.72 9.95 19.18
CA GLN A 351 24.80 9.54 20.12
C GLN A 351 26.12 9.87 19.43
N ILE A 352 26.73 10.98 19.85
CA ILE A 352 28.01 11.42 19.31
C ILE A 352 29.07 10.40 19.75
N ASP A 353 29.66 9.72 18.81
CA ASP A 353 30.81 8.86 19.08
C ASP A 353 31.99 9.75 19.50
N LEU A 354 32.57 9.46 20.68
CA LEU A 354 33.64 10.23 21.26
C LEU A 354 34.86 10.33 20.32
N PHE A 355 35.03 9.38 19.41
CA PHE A 355 36.09 9.37 18.40
C PHE A 355 35.86 10.34 17.25
N SER A 356 34.63 10.76 17.00
CA SER A 356 34.30 11.74 15.94
C SER A 356 34.63 13.19 16.31
N LEU A 357 34.95 13.46 17.58
CA LEU A 357 35.30 14.78 18.08
C LEU A 357 36.77 15.19 17.83
N VAL A 358 37.61 14.30 17.30
CA VAL A 358 39.07 14.53 17.17
C VAL A 358 39.52 14.97 15.80
N GLU A 359 38.66 14.87 14.76
CA GLU A 359 39.02 15.33 13.41
C GLU A 359 38.43 16.69 13.05
N ASP A 360 39.27 17.55 12.50
CA ASP A 360 39.10 18.91 11.95
C ASP A 360 37.67 19.25 11.43
N ASN A 361 36.76 19.63 12.35
CA ASN A 361 35.34 19.76 12.10
C ASN A 361 34.91 21.09 11.44
N LYS A 362 35.73 22.17 11.51
CA LYS A 362 35.29 23.49 11.02
C LYS A 362 35.02 23.56 9.53
N GLN A 363 35.83 22.93 8.69
CA GLN A 363 35.61 22.94 7.24
C GLN A 363 34.47 21.99 6.81
N LYS A 364 34.28 20.90 7.52
CA LYS A 364 33.17 19.98 7.28
C LYS A 364 31.82 20.59 7.71
N GLU A 365 31.80 21.32 8.84
CA GLU A 365 30.58 22.03 9.31
C GLU A 365 30.14 23.13 8.34
N VAL A 366 31.04 23.98 7.88
CA VAL A 366 30.70 25.06 6.90
C VAL A 366 30.19 24.48 5.57
N LYS A 367 30.77 23.38 5.10
CA LYS A 367 30.28 22.66 3.91
C LYS A 367 28.89 22.04 4.16
N LYS A 368 28.65 21.48 5.36
CA LYS A 368 27.38 20.89 5.75
C LYS A 368 26.28 21.96 5.83
N GLU A 369 26.51 23.09 6.50
CA GLU A 369 25.56 24.20 6.56
C GLU A 369 25.20 24.80 5.20
N ARG A 370 26.18 24.90 4.29
CA ARG A 370 25.94 25.39 2.93
C ARG A 370 25.08 24.41 2.13
N LYS A 371 25.35 23.11 2.26
CA LYS A 371 24.54 22.05 1.64
C LYS A 371 23.10 22.05 2.20
N GLU A 372 22.93 22.23 3.50
CA GLU A 372 21.62 22.30 4.15
C GLU A 372 20.79 23.49 3.63
N LYS A 373 21.38 24.69 3.53
CA LYS A 373 20.70 25.87 2.98
C LYS A 373 20.26 25.69 1.52
N VAL A 374 21.11 25.09 0.68
CA VAL A 374 20.76 24.77 -0.72
C VAL A 374 19.62 23.76 -0.76
N THR A 375 19.68 22.73 0.07
CA THR A 375 18.64 21.70 0.16
C THR A 375 17.29 22.27 0.60
N GLU A 376 17.28 23.14 1.62
CA GLU A 376 16.06 23.83 2.05
C GLU A 376 15.45 24.71 0.96
N ALA A 377 16.29 25.44 0.20
CA ALA A 377 15.82 26.23 -0.92
C ALA A 377 15.19 25.36 -2.01
N MET A 378 15.83 24.23 -2.35
CA MET A 378 15.29 23.25 -3.29
C MET A 378 13.98 22.64 -2.81
N ASP A 379 13.86 22.31 -1.53
CA ASP A 379 12.64 21.76 -0.95
C ASP A 379 11.48 22.76 -0.99
N LYS A 380 11.74 24.04 -0.72
CA LYS A 380 10.76 25.13 -0.86
C LYS A 380 10.29 25.30 -2.31
N LEU A 381 11.21 25.22 -3.26
CA LEU A 381 10.90 25.30 -4.68
C LEU A 381 10.11 24.07 -5.14
N LYS A 382 10.50 22.86 -4.72
CA LYS A 382 9.79 21.61 -5.05
C LYS A 382 8.39 21.58 -4.44
N ALA A 383 8.21 22.10 -3.22
CA ALA A 383 6.90 22.25 -2.59
C ALA A 383 5.97 23.21 -3.35
N LYS A 384 6.52 24.27 -3.97
CA LYS A 384 5.75 25.30 -4.71
C LYS A 384 5.46 24.89 -6.16
N PHE A 385 6.40 24.23 -6.84
CA PHE A 385 6.36 23.98 -8.28
C PHE A 385 6.27 22.50 -8.66
N GLY A 386 6.30 21.59 -7.67
CA GLY A 386 6.20 20.14 -7.86
C GLY A 386 7.34 19.59 -8.71
N ASP A 387 7.02 18.60 -9.56
CA ASP A 387 7.97 17.87 -10.42
C ASP A 387 8.62 18.73 -11.54
N LYS A 388 8.30 20.04 -11.61
CA LYS A 388 8.94 20.96 -12.57
C LYS A 388 10.34 21.38 -12.15
N ILE A 389 10.73 21.10 -10.91
CA ILE A 389 12.04 21.45 -10.35
C ILE A 389 12.71 20.19 -9.82
N ASP A 390 13.93 19.95 -10.29
CA ASP A 390 14.76 18.86 -9.82
C ASP A 390 16.25 19.23 -9.89
N TYR A 391 17.13 18.37 -9.38
CA TYR A 391 18.57 18.57 -9.48
C TYR A 391 19.03 18.52 -10.94
N ALA A 392 20.00 19.36 -11.32
CA ALA A 392 20.50 19.45 -12.69
C ALA A 392 20.98 18.09 -13.24
N SER A 393 21.51 17.22 -12.37
CA SER A 393 21.93 15.85 -12.70
C SER A 393 20.78 14.91 -13.09
N SER A 394 19.56 15.22 -12.69
CA SER A 394 18.34 14.44 -12.99
C SER A 394 17.50 15.02 -14.14
N ILE A 395 17.86 16.21 -14.66
CA ILE A 395 17.10 16.90 -15.72
C ILE A 395 17.61 16.46 -17.08
N ASP A 396 16.69 16.09 -17.96
CA ASP A 396 17.00 15.83 -19.37
C ASP A 396 17.10 17.14 -20.14
N VAL A 397 18.33 17.58 -20.41
CA VAL A 397 18.62 18.83 -21.16
C VAL A 397 18.27 18.67 -22.65
N THR A 398 18.09 17.45 -23.13
CA THR A 398 17.82 17.16 -24.55
C THR A 398 16.35 17.35 -24.93
N SER A 399 15.43 17.39 -23.97
CA SER A 399 14.00 17.58 -24.23
C SER A 399 13.55 19.04 -24.30
N LYS A 400 14.45 20.01 -24.11
CA LYS A 400 14.24 21.45 -24.34
C LYS A 400 14.94 21.92 -25.59
N ASN A 401 14.55 21.40 -26.74
CA ASN A 401 14.86 22.09 -27.98
C ASN A 401 13.68 22.13 -28.91
N ILE A 402 13.39 23.40 -29.21
CA ILE A 402 12.90 23.95 -30.46
C ILE A 402 11.38 23.92 -30.57
N LYS A 403 10.75 24.84 -29.87
CA LYS A 403 9.84 25.72 -30.62
C LYS A 403 10.60 27.04 -30.81
N GLU A 404 11.47 27.05 -31.76
CA GLU A 404 11.84 28.29 -32.44
C GLU A 404 10.64 28.79 -33.23
N ASP A 405 10.35 30.07 -32.94
CA ASP A 405 9.55 30.92 -33.73
C ASP A 405 9.87 30.76 -35.23
N LYS A 406 8.82 30.47 -36.00
CA LYS A 406 8.73 30.89 -37.41
C LYS A 406 7.35 31.44 -37.62
N GLU A 407 7.37 32.76 -37.80
CA GLU A 407 6.50 33.67 -38.53
C GLU A 407 5.15 33.16 -39.00
#